data_e59428480c1434c5bae9156d21d6d902
#
_entry.id   e59428480c1434c5bae9156d21d6d902
#
_cell.length_a   1.000
_cell.length_b   1.000
_cell.length_c   1.000
_cell.angle_alpha   90.00
_cell.angle_beta   90.00
_cell.angle_gamma   90.00
#
_symmetry.space_group_name_H-M   'P 1'
#
loop_
_entity.id
_entity.type
_entity.pdbx_description
1 polymer ?
#
loop_
_entity_poly.entity_id
_entity_poly.type
_entity_poly.pdbx_seq_one_letter_code
_entity_poly.pdbx_strand_id
1 'polypeptide(L)'
;MKITLIKQLNGTFKPAYNSDYENAKKVPLNEPIDFEWKKPRNYKFHKKFFALIELVYQNQEVYNNKEHLRKDLTISAGFYDIRHNFEGVEIYEPKSISFANMDEIEFSELYNRFIDVVVQWLGIDKQSIIDEIDQ
;
A
#
# COMPACT_ATOMS: atom_id res chain seq x y z
N MET A 1 -15.37 4.40 8.97
CA MET A 1 -13.96 4.71 8.67
C MET A 1 -13.06 3.79 9.48
N LYS A 2 -12.08 3.20 8.86
CA LYS A 2 -11.06 2.39 9.56
C LYS A 2 -9.72 3.09 9.49
N ILE A 3 -8.97 3.04 10.59
CA ILE A 3 -7.61 3.55 10.65
C ILE A 3 -6.73 2.45 11.25
N THR A 4 -5.67 2.10 10.54
CA THR A 4 -4.67 1.16 11.08
C THR A 4 -3.61 1.97 11.82
N LEU A 5 -3.37 1.61 13.07
CA LEU A 5 -2.42 2.30 13.93
C LEU A 5 -1.34 1.35 14.42
N ILE A 6 -0.16 1.90 14.64
CA ILE A 6 0.98 1.17 15.22
C ILE A 6 1.31 1.82 16.56
N LYS A 7 1.35 1.00 17.62
CA LYS A 7 1.78 1.47 18.93
C LYS A 7 3.30 1.62 18.97
N GLN A 8 3.75 2.79 19.40
CA GLN A 8 5.17 3.09 19.55
C GLN A 8 5.67 2.79 20.97
N LEU A 9 6.97 2.75 21.14
CA LEU A 9 7.59 2.46 22.45
C LEU A 9 7.20 3.47 23.53
N ASN A 10 6.93 4.71 23.14
CA ASN A 10 6.51 5.77 24.09
C ASN A 10 5.02 5.68 24.47
N GLY A 11 4.30 4.67 23.99
CA GLY A 11 2.89 4.45 24.29
C GLY A 11 1.91 5.19 23.37
N THR A 12 2.40 6.02 22.47
CA THR A 12 1.54 6.69 21.48
C THR A 12 1.28 5.79 20.27
N PHE A 13 0.26 6.15 19.48
CA PHE A 13 -0.08 5.46 18.27
C PHE A 13 0.17 6.35 17.06
N LYS A 14 0.71 5.78 16.01
CA LYS A 14 0.87 6.48 14.73
C LYS A 14 0.10 5.75 13.63
N PRO A 15 -0.38 6.45 12.60
CA PRO A 15 -0.96 5.80 11.43
C PRO A 15 0.05 4.89 10.74
N ALA A 16 -0.42 3.71 10.32
CA ALA A 16 0.46 2.71 9.69
C ALA A 16 0.75 3.03 8.22
N TYR A 17 -0.23 3.57 7.51
CA TYR A 17 -0.18 3.81 6.06
C TYR A 17 -0.60 5.24 5.73
N ASN A 18 -0.26 5.70 4.52
CA ASN A 18 -0.61 7.07 4.09
C ASN A 18 -2.11 7.34 4.14
N SER A 19 -2.93 6.36 3.75
CA SER A 19 -4.39 6.49 3.83
C SER A 19 -4.88 6.68 5.26
N ASP A 20 -4.21 6.04 6.22
CA ASP A 20 -4.52 6.18 7.64
C ASP A 20 -4.16 7.57 8.16
N TYR A 21 -3.07 8.15 7.66
CA TYR A 21 -2.71 9.54 7.96
C TYR A 21 -3.79 10.50 7.53
N GLU A 22 -4.29 10.36 6.31
CA GLU A 22 -5.34 11.23 5.78
C GLU A 22 -6.66 11.05 6.56
N ASN A 23 -7.00 9.82 6.93
CA ASN A 23 -8.18 9.54 7.73
C ASN A 23 -8.04 10.06 9.17
N ALA A 24 -6.84 9.98 9.74
CA ALA A 24 -6.58 10.47 11.09
C ALA A 24 -6.77 11.99 11.21
N LYS A 25 -6.50 12.73 10.14
CA LYS A 25 -6.73 14.20 10.11
C LYS A 25 -8.20 14.57 10.26
N LYS A 26 -9.11 13.64 9.95
CA LYS A 26 -10.56 13.86 10.07
C LYS A 26 -11.06 13.71 11.51
N VAL A 27 -10.24 13.15 12.39
CA VAL A 27 -10.58 12.98 13.80
C VAL A 27 -10.50 14.33 14.50
N PRO A 28 -11.58 14.76 15.23
CA PRO A 28 -11.57 16.07 15.86
C PRO A 28 -10.58 16.17 17.02
N LEU A 29 -10.07 17.39 17.23
CA LEU A 29 -9.16 17.70 18.34
C LEU A 29 -9.95 17.89 19.63
N ASN A 30 -9.37 17.44 20.75
CA ASN A 30 -9.88 17.69 22.10
C ASN A 30 -11.30 17.18 22.36
N GLU A 31 -11.73 16.18 21.60
CA GLU A 31 -13.01 15.52 21.81
C GLU A 31 -12.79 14.07 22.20
N PRO A 32 -13.58 13.51 23.13
CA PRO A 32 -13.48 12.09 23.43
C PRO A 32 -14.00 11.27 22.25
N ILE A 33 -13.26 10.22 21.92
CA ILE A 33 -13.60 9.32 20.81
C ILE A 33 -13.41 7.89 21.30
N ASP A 34 -14.39 7.04 20.99
CA ASP A 34 -14.30 5.63 21.30
C ASP A 34 -13.56 4.89 20.21
N PHE A 35 -12.57 4.09 20.61
CA PHE A 35 -11.83 3.24 19.70
C PHE A 35 -12.06 1.77 20.05
N GLU A 36 -12.37 0.98 19.04
CA GLU A 36 -12.28 -0.46 19.10
C GLU A 36 -11.11 -0.92 18.28
N TRP A 37 -10.34 -1.87 18.78
CA TRP A 37 -9.20 -2.38 18.02
C TRP A 37 -9.34 -3.87 17.79
N LYS A 38 -8.82 -4.30 16.65
CA LYS A 38 -8.59 -5.71 16.34
C LYS A 38 -7.31 -5.80 15.53
N LYS A 39 -6.61 -6.92 15.67
CA LYS A 39 -5.40 -7.18 14.93
C LYS A 39 -5.77 -7.42 13.46
N PRO A 40 -5.17 -6.68 12.50
CA PRO A 40 -5.42 -6.93 11.09
C PRO A 40 -5.05 -8.35 10.70
N ARG A 41 -5.80 -8.91 9.76
CA ARG A 41 -5.50 -10.19 9.18
C ARG A 41 -4.18 -10.06 8.41
N ASN A 42 -3.25 -10.99 8.65
CA ASN A 42 -1.99 -11.04 7.92
C ASN A 42 -1.19 -9.73 7.90
N TYR A 43 -1.10 -9.09 9.06
CA TYR A 43 -0.37 -7.83 9.24
C TYR A 43 1.07 -7.90 8.72
N LYS A 44 1.77 -9.03 8.96
CA LYS A 44 3.16 -9.21 8.54
C LYS A 44 3.30 -9.13 7.02
N PHE A 45 2.34 -9.67 6.29
CA PHE A 45 2.35 -9.64 4.83
C PHE A 45 2.12 -8.22 4.29
N HIS A 46 1.19 -7.49 4.87
CA HIS A 46 0.98 -6.07 4.56
C HIS A 46 2.23 -5.25 4.85
N LYS A 47 2.89 -5.51 5.96
CA LYS A 47 4.15 -4.86 6.32
C LYS A 47 5.23 -5.11 5.25
N LYS A 48 5.35 -6.33 4.76
CA LYS A 48 6.28 -6.67 3.67
C LYS A 48 5.95 -5.92 2.38
N PHE A 49 4.69 -5.81 2.03
CA PHE A 49 4.26 -5.08 0.84
C PHE A 49 4.67 -3.61 0.91
N PHE A 50 4.44 -2.94 2.03
CA PHE A 50 4.82 -1.54 2.20
C PHE A 50 6.34 -1.35 2.32
N ALA A 51 7.06 -2.34 2.86
CA ALA A 51 8.52 -2.35 2.84
C ALA A 51 9.05 -2.45 1.40
N LEU A 52 8.40 -3.24 0.56
CA LEU A 52 8.72 -3.32 -0.87
C LEU A 52 8.52 -1.97 -1.56
N ILE A 53 7.41 -1.31 -1.31
CA ILE A 53 7.13 0.03 -1.87
C ILE A 53 8.22 1.02 -1.45
N GLU A 54 8.62 1.03 -0.19
CA GLU A 54 9.67 1.91 0.31
C GLU A 54 11.01 1.62 -0.37
N LEU A 55 11.37 0.35 -0.50
CA LEU A 55 12.59 -0.07 -1.17
C LEU A 55 12.61 0.40 -2.64
N VAL A 56 11.52 0.20 -3.35
CA VAL A 56 11.38 0.64 -4.74
C VAL A 56 11.46 2.16 -4.84
N TYR A 57 10.78 2.87 -3.96
CA TYR A 57 10.77 4.32 -3.95
C TYR A 57 12.17 4.89 -3.79
N GLN A 58 12.99 4.29 -2.92
CA GLN A 58 14.37 4.73 -2.70
C GLN A 58 15.32 4.41 -3.86
N ASN A 59 14.94 3.52 -4.76
CA ASN A 59 15.79 3.05 -5.86
C ASN A 59 15.30 3.49 -7.24
N GLN A 60 14.50 4.55 -7.31
CA GLN A 60 13.96 5.09 -8.55
C GLN A 60 13.99 6.62 -8.53
N GLU A 61 13.90 7.26 -9.68
CA GLU A 61 13.98 8.72 -9.83
C GLU A 61 12.78 9.35 -10.52
N VAL A 62 11.77 8.54 -10.89
CA VAL A 62 10.60 9.02 -11.65
C VAL A 62 9.55 9.62 -10.73
N TYR A 63 9.28 8.98 -9.60
CA TYR A 63 8.22 9.37 -8.69
C TYR A 63 8.77 10.13 -7.49
N ASN A 64 8.09 11.22 -7.13
CA ASN A 64 8.34 11.98 -5.90
C ASN A 64 7.23 11.79 -4.86
N ASN A 65 6.34 10.83 -5.09
CA ASN A 65 5.21 10.51 -4.21
C ASN A 65 5.03 8.99 -4.19
N LYS A 66 5.19 8.38 -3.01
CA LYS A 66 5.08 6.93 -2.86
C LYS A 66 3.71 6.39 -3.23
N GLU A 67 2.66 7.15 -2.98
CA GLU A 67 1.30 6.74 -3.29
C GLU A 67 1.07 6.68 -4.80
N HIS A 68 1.62 7.62 -5.55
CA HIS A 68 1.57 7.58 -7.02
C HIS A 68 2.33 6.37 -7.56
N LEU A 69 3.51 6.11 -7.02
CA LEU A 69 4.30 4.93 -7.37
C LEU A 69 3.51 3.64 -7.12
N ARG A 70 2.93 3.49 -5.92
CA ARG A 70 2.15 2.32 -5.55
C ARG A 70 0.97 2.11 -6.50
N LYS A 71 0.24 3.17 -6.80
CA LYS A 71 -0.94 3.11 -7.68
C LYS A 71 -0.56 2.67 -9.09
N ASP A 72 0.49 3.26 -9.65
CA ASP A 72 0.91 2.92 -11.01
C ASP A 72 1.46 1.50 -11.11
N LEU A 73 2.20 1.04 -10.10
CA LEU A 73 2.69 -0.34 -10.05
C LEU A 73 1.53 -1.33 -9.85
N THR A 74 0.51 -0.97 -9.10
CA THR A 74 -0.70 -1.79 -8.93
C THR A 74 -1.40 -1.98 -10.26
N ILE A 75 -1.54 -0.92 -11.04
CA ILE A 75 -2.10 -0.98 -12.39
C ILE A 75 -1.23 -1.85 -13.29
N SER A 76 0.08 -1.64 -13.28
CA SER A 76 1.03 -2.41 -14.10
C SER A 76 1.04 -3.90 -13.74
N ALA A 77 0.76 -4.23 -12.48
CA ALA A 77 0.63 -5.60 -12.02
C ALA A 77 -0.70 -6.28 -12.46
N GLY A 78 -1.59 -5.54 -13.12
CA GLY A 78 -2.85 -6.05 -13.61
C GLY A 78 -4.04 -5.90 -12.66
N PHE A 79 -3.89 -5.16 -11.57
CA PHE A 79 -4.95 -4.97 -10.58
C PHE A 79 -5.57 -3.58 -10.73
N TYR A 80 -6.49 -3.46 -11.67
CA TYR A 80 -7.15 -2.20 -12.00
C TYR A 80 -8.57 -2.42 -12.45
N ASP A 81 -9.36 -1.34 -12.37
CA ASP A 81 -10.68 -1.21 -12.97
C ASP A 81 -10.61 -0.16 -14.08
N ILE A 82 -11.41 -0.34 -15.11
CA ILE A 82 -11.49 0.62 -16.22
C ILE A 82 -12.82 1.36 -16.11
N ARG A 83 -12.74 2.70 -16.11
CA ARG A 83 -13.92 3.55 -16.24
C ARG A 83 -13.73 4.50 -17.41
N HIS A 84 -14.82 5.10 -17.85
CA HIS A 84 -14.79 6.14 -18.88
C HIS A 84 -15.13 7.48 -18.24
N ASN A 85 -14.40 8.53 -18.63
CA ASN A 85 -14.78 9.88 -18.22
C ASN A 85 -15.96 10.39 -19.08
N PHE A 86 -16.40 11.62 -18.84
CA PHE A 86 -17.52 12.20 -19.59
C PHE A 86 -17.21 12.42 -21.08
N GLU A 87 -15.95 12.41 -21.47
CA GLU A 87 -15.53 12.50 -22.89
C GLU A 87 -15.40 11.12 -23.56
N GLY A 88 -15.64 10.03 -22.81
CA GLY A 88 -15.52 8.67 -23.30
C GLY A 88 -14.11 8.11 -23.28
N VAL A 89 -13.16 8.82 -22.68
CA VAL A 89 -11.77 8.35 -22.57
C VAL A 89 -11.65 7.30 -21.46
N GLU A 90 -10.96 6.20 -21.75
CA GLU A 90 -10.69 5.15 -20.76
C GLU A 90 -9.72 5.64 -19.69
N ILE A 91 -10.09 5.41 -18.43
CA ILE A 91 -9.23 5.72 -17.28
C ILE A 91 -9.02 4.44 -16.48
N TYR A 92 -7.76 4.13 -16.20
CA TYR A 92 -7.37 2.98 -15.39
C TYR A 92 -7.22 3.43 -13.93
N GLU A 93 -7.92 2.74 -13.03
CA GLU A 93 -7.86 3.02 -11.60
C GLU A 93 -7.31 1.79 -10.88
N PRO A 94 -6.35 1.97 -9.97
CA PRO A 94 -5.81 0.85 -9.19
C PRO A 94 -6.88 0.29 -8.28
N LYS A 95 -6.93 -1.03 -8.14
CA LYS A 95 -7.81 -1.68 -7.16
C LYS A 95 -7.37 -1.32 -5.75
N SER A 96 -8.36 -1.23 -4.84
CA SER A 96 -8.07 -1.02 -3.42
C SER A 96 -7.38 -2.25 -2.84
N ILE A 97 -6.31 -2.02 -2.10
CA ILE A 97 -5.56 -3.08 -1.40
C ILE A 97 -6.04 -3.30 0.03
N SER A 98 -7.15 -2.66 0.43
CA SER A 98 -7.70 -2.86 1.77
C SER A 98 -8.24 -4.28 1.94
N PHE A 99 -8.23 -4.79 3.17
CA PHE A 99 -8.78 -6.11 3.46
C PHE A 99 -10.26 -6.27 3.09
N ALA A 100 -11.01 -5.18 3.10
CA ALA A 100 -12.41 -5.20 2.73
C ALA A 100 -12.63 -5.47 1.24
N ASN A 101 -11.66 -5.13 0.39
CA ASN A 101 -11.79 -5.16 -1.06
C ASN A 101 -10.87 -6.18 -1.75
N MET A 102 -9.91 -6.75 -1.03
CA MET A 102 -8.95 -7.70 -1.59
C MET A 102 -8.65 -8.77 -0.54
N ASP A 103 -8.92 -10.04 -0.86
CA ASP A 103 -8.61 -11.15 0.04
C ASP A 103 -7.10 -11.46 0.04
N GLU A 104 -6.69 -12.40 0.90
CA GLU A 104 -5.28 -12.75 1.04
C GLU A 104 -4.70 -13.40 -0.22
N ILE A 105 -5.49 -14.16 -0.94
CA ILE A 105 -5.04 -14.82 -2.17
C ILE A 105 -4.76 -13.78 -3.24
N GLU A 106 -5.68 -12.85 -3.45
CA GLU A 106 -5.51 -11.74 -4.38
C GLU A 106 -4.33 -10.84 -3.99
N PHE A 107 -4.19 -10.55 -2.70
CA PHE A 107 -3.09 -9.72 -2.19
C PHE A 107 -1.73 -10.39 -2.40
N SER A 108 -1.65 -11.71 -2.16
CA SER A 108 -0.44 -12.48 -2.42
C SER A 108 -0.06 -12.46 -3.90
N GLU A 109 -1.05 -12.60 -4.76
CA GLU A 109 -0.86 -12.53 -6.21
C GLU A 109 -0.39 -11.15 -6.65
N LEU A 110 -0.99 -10.09 -6.10
CA LEU A 110 -0.57 -8.70 -6.33
C LEU A 110 0.91 -8.51 -5.92
N TYR A 111 1.27 -8.97 -4.73
CA TYR A 111 2.63 -8.86 -4.22
C TYR A 111 3.65 -9.51 -5.18
N ASN A 112 3.37 -10.73 -5.64
CA ASN A 112 4.25 -11.43 -6.56
C ASN A 112 4.37 -10.74 -7.91
N ARG A 113 3.26 -10.29 -8.47
CA ARG A 113 3.26 -9.55 -9.74
C ARG A 113 3.92 -8.18 -9.61
N PHE A 114 3.76 -7.54 -8.46
CA PHE A 114 4.41 -6.28 -8.16
C PHE A 114 5.93 -6.41 -8.19
N ILE A 115 6.46 -7.48 -7.58
CA ILE A 115 7.89 -7.80 -7.63
C ILE A 115 8.35 -7.99 -9.09
N ASP A 116 7.59 -8.74 -9.88
CA ASP A 116 7.95 -9.00 -11.29
C ASP A 116 8.00 -7.70 -12.11
N VAL A 117 7.06 -6.78 -11.89
CA VAL A 117 7.06 -5.47 -12.53
C VAL A 117 8.30 -4.66 -12.13
N VAL A 118 8.64 -4.66 -10.84
CA VAL A 118 9.82 -3.94 -10.32
C VAL A 118 11.11 -4.50 -10.89
N VAL A 119 11.25 -5.81 -10.93
CA VAL A 119 12.41 -6.50 -11.53
C VAL A 119 12.58 -6.06 -12.98
N GLN A 120 11.51 -6.06 -13.74
CA GLN A 120 11.54 -5.68 -15.15
C GLN A 120 11.86 -4.20 -15.35
N TRP A 121 11.28 -3.34 -14.51
CA TRP A 121 11.45 -1.89 -14.61
C TRP A 121 12.84 -1.42 -14.19
N LEU A 122 13.31 -1.88 -13.03
CA LEU A 122 14.57 -1.42 -12.43
C LEU A 122 15.78 -2.30 -12.78
N GLY A 123 15.55 -3.47 -13.36
CA GLY A 123 16.63 -4.42 -13.68
C GLY A 123 17.32 -4.99 -12.46
N ILE A 124 16.63 -5.05 -11.31
CA ILE A 124 17.17 -5.58 -10.07
C ILE A 124 16.83 -7.07 -10.00
N ASP A 125 17.77 -7.89 -9.48
CA ASP A 125 17.55 -9.30 -9.28
C ASP A 125 16.45 -9.58 -8.25
N LYS A 126 15.54 -10.49 -8.59
CA LYS A 126 14.39 -10.85 -7.73
C LYS A 126 14.82 -11.31 -6.35
N GLN A 127 15.84 -12.17 -6.27
CA GLN A 127 16.31 -12.71 -5.00
C GLN A 127 16.89 -11.60 -4.11
N SER A 128 17.58 -10.63 -4.70
CA SER A 128 18.11 -9.48 -3.98
C SER A 128 17.00 -8.63 -3.33
N ILE A 129 15.88 -8.46 -4.03
CA ILE A 129 14.71 -7.76 -3.49
C ILE A 129 14.12 -8.53 -2.31
N ILE A 130 13.92 -9.82 -2.47
CA ILE A 130 13.36 -10.69 -1.42
C ILE A 130 14.25 -10.69 -0.19
N ASP A 131 15.56 -10.83 -0.37
CA ASP A 131 16.52 -10.86 0.74
C ASP A 131 16.52 -9.54 1.51
N GLU A 132 16.42 -8.41 0.82
CA GLU A 132 16.38 -7.09 1.46
C GLU A 132 15.11 -6.89 2.30
N ILE A 133 13.98 -7.38 1.82
CA ILE A 133 12.70 -7.25 2.52
C ILE A 133 12.63 -8.19 3.74
N ASP A 134 13.21 -9.37 3.63
CA ASP A 134 13.15 -10.41 4.67
C ASP A 134 14.17 -10.21 5.81
N GLN A 135 14.98 -9.18 5.76
CA GLN A 135 15.91 -8.83 6.83
C GLN A 135 15.23 -8.30 8.09
#